data_2a89b3338bf540487342260c4448229f
#
_entry.id   2a89b3338bf540487342260c4448229f
#
_cell.length_a   1.000
_cell.length_b   1.000
_cell.length_c   1.000
_cell.angle_alpha   90.00
_cell.angle_beta   90.00
_cell.angle_gamma   90.00
#
_symmetry.space_group_name_H-M   'P 1'
#
loop_
_entity.id
_entity.type
_entity.pdbx_description
1 polymer ?
#
loop_
_entity_poly.entity_id
_entity_poly.type
_entity_poly.pdbx_seq_one_letter_code
_entity_poly.pdbx_strand_id
1 'polypeptide(L)'
;MKGRIIFSKISFIVLFTTLLFSCGTTSQIISEPAEEVPLIQTPEPELQSQHKQEHNKDTIKLLFAGDIMAHSVNYYITTYDKIWRDVHDIISEPDLAFANIEAPIDTTKSASSYPNFNMTQKYVQAAVDAGFDVFSLCNNHTNDQYKSGILETLKTTQAITEYTKEQFGNDIYFSGTKQTADSKLSALTYNYFEVSGWKILFLPITELLNRPDASDYINFIKPDDESRKAFINYAKAFRAAHPCDLFIISVHTAEPEYTRNITEKQNKYYMDLLEAGADVVWANHAHIIKDRKIVVNTKTGRDKLIMYANGNTISGQRTKPELTSKNPTGERDNTGDGLFYIVTLHKEKDGSMKIKKCEPYFITTYINTANEYVIKPLNQSFVDYLNDVPRTNWAKYIERRIKINKEATKDLIEWQ
;
A
#
# COMPACT_ATOMS: atom_id res chain seq x y z
N MET A 1 -59.08 22.58 32.47
CA MET A 1 -59.75 23.57 31.58
C MET A 1 -59.14 23.35 30.20
N LYS A 2 -59.85 22.69 29.32
CA LYS A 2 -60.56 23.19 28.16
C LYS A 2 -59.64 24.05 27.26
N GLY A 3 -59.40 23.81 25.99
CA GLY A 3 -60.24 23.08 25.01
C GLY A 3 -59.46 22.82 23.72
N ARG A 4 -59.95 21.82 23.05
CA ARG A 4 -59.72 21.43 21.63
C ARG A 4 -60.24 22.49 20.67
N ILE A 5 -59.68 22.63 19.48
CA ILE A 5 -60.49 22.80 18.24
C ILE A 5 -59.72 22.14 17.07
N ILE A 6 -60.48 21.32 16.35
CA ILE A 6 -60.26 20.60 15.07
C ILE A 6 -60.96 21.44 13.98
N PHE A 7 -60.46 21.41 12.74
CA PHE A 7 -61.17 21.42 11.43
C PHE A 7 -60.15 21.62 10.32
N SER A 8 -60.01 20.76 9.38
CA SER A 8 -60.83 20.12 8.34
C SER A 8 -60.46 20.64 6.93
N LYS A 9 -60.05 19.69 6.12
CA LYS A 9 -60.07 19.55 4.64
C LYS A 9 -60.71 20.69 3.82
N ILE A 10 -60.16 20.92 2.60
CA ILE A 10 -60.92 20.81 1.31
C ILE A 10 -59.92 20.82 0.14
N SER A 11 -60.08 19.85 -0.76
CA SER A 11 -59.53 19.72 -2.10
C SER A 11 -60.24 20.64 -3.09
N PHE A 12 -59.53 21.14 -4.12
CA PHE A 12 -60.19 21.52 -5.37
C PHE A 12 -59.23 21.23 -6.56
N ILE A 13 -59.73 20.37 -7.42
CA ILE A 13 -59.24 20.10 -8.78
C ILE A 13 -59.92 21.14 -9.68
N VAL A 14 -59.15 21.78 -10.55
CA VAL A 14 -59.71 22.42 -11.76
C VAL A 14 -58.77 22.15 -12.95
N LEU A 15 -59.33 21.41 -13.86
CA LEU A 15 -58.84 21.11 -15.21
C LEU A 15 -59.25 22.25 -16.14
N PHE A 16 -58.34 22.83 -16.94
CA PHE A 16 -58.71 23.62 -18.10
C PHE A 16 -57.78 23.31 -19.26
N THR A 17 -58.35 22.70 -20.29
CA THR A 17 -57.82 22.54 -21.63
C THR A 17 -58.09 23.79 -22.46
N THR A 18 -57.08 24.28 -23.15
CA THR A 18 -57.28 25.08 -24.37
C THR A 18 -56.24 24.73 -25.43
N LEU A 19 -56.77 24.17 -26.50
CA LEU A 19 -56.09 24.05 -27.79
C LEU A 19 -56.01 25.42 -28.47
N LEU A 20 -54.85 25.79 -28.98
CA LEU A 20 -54.77 26.73 -30.12
C LEU A 20 -53.73 26.21 -31.12
N PHE A 21 -54.22 25.95 -32.31
CA PHE A 21 -53.45 25.71 -33.54
C PHE A 21 -52.72 26.98 -33.95
N SER A 22 -51.44 26.86 -34.32
CA SER A 22 -50.80 27.82 -35.23
C SER A 22 -49.82 27.08 -36.15
N CYS A 23 -50.07 27.30 -37.44
CA CYS A 23 -49.35 26.77 -38.57
C CYS A 23 -48.03 27.54 -38.74
N GLY A 24 -46.89 26.83 -38.92
CA GLY A 24 -45.61 27.48 -39.19
C GLY A 24 -44.60 26.46 -39.73
N THR A 25 -44.47 26.44 -41.03
CA THR A 25 -43.40 25.99 -41.96
C THR A 25 -42.28 25.17 -41.35
N THR A 26 -42.25 23.91 -41.70
CA THR A 26 -41.14 22.95 -41.56
C THR A 26 -39.99 23.30 -42.49
N SER A 27 -38.87 23.79 -41.97
CA SER A 27 -37.58 23.71 -42.64
C SER A 27 -36.92 22.38 -42.25
N GLN A 28 -36.87 21.44 -43.16
CA GLN A 28 -36.03 20.22 -43.01
C GLN A 28 -34.57 20.60 -43.03
N ILE A 29 -33.91 20.48 -41.90
CA ILE A 29 -32.45 20.43 -41.84
C ILE A 29 -32.08 18.97 -42.11
N ILE A 30 -31.56 18.73 -43.32
CA ILE A 30 -30.91 17.48 -43.71
C ILE A 30 -29.59 17.47 -42.95
N SER A 31 -29.51 16.68 -41.88
CA SER A 31 -28.24 16.34 -41.26
C SER A 31 -27.57 15.27 -42.13
N GLU A 32 -26.44 15.62 -42.73
CA GLU A 32 -25.53 14.63 -43.30
C GLU A 32 -25.10 13.64 -42.24
N PRO A 33 -24.98 12.33 -42.55
CA PRO A 33 -24.45 11.37 -41.61
C PRO A 33 -22.98 11.70 -41.31
N ALA A 34 -22.64 11.84 -40.04
CA ALA A 34 -21.27 11.96 -39.60
C ALA A 34 -20.46 10.72 -40.09
N GLU A 35 -19.42 10.96 -40.86
CA GLU A 35 -18.44 9.93 -41.18
C GLU A 35 -17.90 9.33 -39.90
N GLU A 36 -18.11 8.03 -39.72
CA GLU A 36 -17.44 7.24 -38.67
C GLU A 36 -15.94 7.27 -38.94
N VAL A 37 -15.22 8.06 -38.14
CA VAL A 37 -13.75 8.00 -38.06
C VAL A 37 -13.38 6.61 -37.58
N PRO A 38 -12.60 5.83 -38.36
CA PRO A 38 -12.17 4.51 -37.90
C PRO A 38 -11.40 4.64 -36.59
N LEU A 39 -11.87 3.99 -35.52
CA LEU A 39 -11.12 3.81 -34.32
C LEU A 39 -9.80 3.12 -34.68
N ILE A 40 -8.71 3.89 -34.65
CA ILE A 40 -7.36 3.34 -34.69
C ILE A 40 -7.25 2.48 -33.42
N GLN A 41 -7.38 1.18 -33.57
CA GLN A 41 -7.00 0.22 -32.55
C GLN A 41 -5.49 0.36 -32.37
N THR A 42 -5.08 1.13 -31.37
CA THR A 42 -3.72 1.00 -30.83
C THR A 42 -3.65 -0.41 -30.25
N PRO A 43 -2.67 -1.24 -30.68
CA PRO A 43 -2.50 -2.54 -30.06
C PRO A 43 -2.34 -2.34 -28.55
N GLU A 44 -3.14 -3.07 -27.75
CA GLU A 44 -2.87 -3.21 -26.32
C GLU A 44 -1.40 -3.61 -26.19
N PRO A 45 -0.63 -2.95 -25.28
CA PRO A 45 0.73 -3.42 -25.03
C PRO A 45 0.62 -4.84 -24.51
N GLU A 46 1.15 -5.81 -25.24
CA GLU A 46 1.36 -7.17 -24.75
C GLU A 46 2.21 -7.04 -23.49
N LEU A 47 1.59 -7.26 -22.33
CA LEU A 47 2.30 -7.52 -21.08
C LEU A 47 3.08 -8.83 -21.29
N GLN A 48 4.33 -8.68 -21.71
CA GLN A 48 5.25 -9.80 -21.74
C GLN A 48 5.43 -10.27 -20.30
N SER A 49 5.08 -11.51 -20.03
CA SER A 49 5.44 -12.20 -18.79
C SER A 49 6.96 -12.12 -18.67
N GLN A 50 7.46 -11.23 -17.84
CA GLN A 50 8.88 -11.19 -17.54
C GLN A 50 9.17 -12.41 -16.67
N HIS A 51 9.77 -13.45 -17.25
CA HIS A 51 10.46 -14.44 -16.46
C HIS A 51 11.53 -13.70 -15.66
N LYS A 52 11.30 -13.57 -14.35
CA LYS A 52 12.31 -13.06 -13.42
C LYS A 52 13.59 -13.87 -13.65
N GLN A 53 14.72 -13.20 -13.90
CA GLN A 53 15.99 -13.86 -14.21
C GLN A 53 16.33 -14.84 -13.08
N GLU A 54 16.78 -16.07 -13.43
CA GLU A 54 17.33 -16.99 -12.44
C GLU A 54 18.57 -16.36 -11.82
N HIS A 55 18.41 -15.78 -10.63
CA HIS A 55 19.51 -15.28 -9.82
C HIS A 55 20.29 -16.47 -9.21
N ASN A 56 21.55 -16.21 -8.84
CA ASN A 56 22.36 -17.16 -8.08
C ASN A 56 21.57 -17.57 -6.81
N LYS A 57 21.39 -18.87 -6.58
CA LYS A 57 20.62 -19.43 -5.44
C LYS A 57 21.05 -18.92 -4.06
N ASP A 58 22.27 -18.37 -3.96
CA ASP A 58 22.81 -17.79 -2.73
C ASP A 58 22.46 -16.30 -2.56
N THR A 59 21.84 -15.68 -3.57
CA THR A 59 21.48 -14.24 -3.51
C THR A 59 20.01 -14.06 -3.84
N ILE A 60 19.33 -13.20 -3.07
CA ILE A 60 17.95 -12.77 -3.35
C ILE A 60 17.87 -11.26 -3.27
N LYS A 61 17.10 -10.67 -4.16
CA LYS A 61 16.79 -9.24 -4.20
C LYS A 61 15.34 -9.00 -3.83
N LEU A 62 15.11 -8.19 -2.81
CA LEU A 62 13.80 -7.90 -2.27
C LEU A 62 13.51 -6.41 -2.35
N LEU A 63 12.27 -6.04 -2.62
CA LEU A 63 11.79 -4.67 -2.51
C LEU A 63 10.75 -4.58 -1.39
N PHE A 64 10.91 -3.61 -0.49
CA PHE A 64 9.94 -3.29 0.56
C PHE A 64 9.36 -1.90 0.32
N ALA A 65 8.09 -1.82 0.01
CA ALA A 65 7.34 -0.58 -0.15
C ALA A 65 6.68 -0.15 1.18
N GLY A 66 5.81 0.84 1.15
CA GLY A 66 4.99 1.29 2.26
C GLY A 66 3.51 1.05 2.02
N ASP A 67 2.68 1.97 2.52
CA ASP A 67 1.23 1.85 2.53
C ASP A 67 0.63 2.16 1.15
N ILE A 68 -0.24 1.27 0.65
CA ILE A 68 -1.09 1.47 -0.52
C ILE A 68 -2.48 1.83 -0.01
N MET A 69 -2.91 3.07 -0.28
CA MET A 69 -4.20 3.60 0.16
C MET A 69 -5.02 4.14 -1.00
N ALA A 70 -6.33 3.91 -0.99
CA ALA A 70 -7.25 4.40 -2.00
C ALA A 70 -8.18 5.48 -1.45
N HIS A 71 -7.74 6.74 -1.47
CA HIS A 71 -8.59 7.89 -1.18
C HIS A 71 -9.45 8.26 -2.40
N SER A 72 -10.55 8.99 -2.20
CA SER A 72 -11.41 9.42 -3.30
C SER A 72 -10.67 10.17 -4.42
N VAL A 73 -9.64 10.93 -4.06
CA VAL A 73 -8.85 11.72 -5.03
C VAL A 73 -7.89 10.86 -5.87
N ASN A 74 -7.52 9.66 -5.44
CA ASN A 74 -6.59 8.82 -6.18
C ASN A 74 -7.18 7.51 -6.73
N TYR A 75 -8.36 7.07 -6.31
CA TYR A 75 -9.02 5.94 -6.97
C TYR A 75 -9.95 6.36 -8.12
N TYR A 76 -10.30 7.65 -8.26
CA TYR A 76 -10.99 8.18 -9.44
C TYR A 76 -9.96 8.56 -10.53
N ILE A 77 -9.35 7.55 -11.13
CA ILE A 77 -8.41 7.67 -12.25
C ILE A 77 -8.95 6.85 -13.44
N THR A 78 -8.61 7.23 -14.65
CA THR A 78 -9.17 6.60 -15.86
C THR A 78 -8.82 5.11 -15.92
N THR A 79 -7.55 4.76 -15.64
CA THR A 79 -7.05 3.39 -15.54
C THR A 79 -5.99 3.33 -14.44
N TYR A 80 -5.96 2.23 -13.69
CA TYR A 80 -5.07 2.12 -12.53
C TYR A 80 -3.61 1.83 -12.91
N ASP A 81 -3.33 1.35 -14.13
CA ASP A 81 -1.98 1.16 -14.66
C ASP A 81 -1.17 2.46 -14.65
N LYS A 82 -1.82 3.60 -14.88
CA LYS A 82 -1.17 4.92 -14.85
C LYS A 82 -0.51 5.24 -13.50
N ILE A 83 -1.04 4.69 -12.41
CA ILE A 83 -0.47 4.91 -11.07
C ILE A 83 0.97 4.41 -11.02
N TRP A 84 1.21 3.25 -11.64
CA TRP A 84 2.42 2.44 -11.49
C TRP A 84 3.44 2.59 -12.62
N ARG A 85 3.02 3.15 -13.76
CA ARG A 85 3.78 3.14 -15.02
C ARG A 85 5.25 3.55 -14.87
N ASP A 86 5.52 4.61 -14.13
CA ASP A 86 6.88 5.17 -14.01
C ASP A 86 7.75 4.48 -12.96
N VAL A 87 7.20 3.52 -12.24
CA VAL A 87 7.90 2.72 -11.22
C VAL A 87 7.78 1.21 -11.43
N HIS A 88 7.09 0.80 -12.52
CA HIS A 88 6.88 -0.60 -12.86
C HIS A 88 8.20 -1.40 -12.88
N ASP A 89 9.18 -0.92 -13.63
CA ASP A 89 10.44 -1.65 -13.82
C ASP A 89 11.20 -1.85 -12.50
N ILE A 90 11.17 -0.85 -11.60
CA ILE A 90 11.84 -0.95 -10.30
C ILE A 90 11.11 -1.89 -9.34
N ILE A 91 9.78 -2.03 -9.47
CA ILE A 91 8.97 -2.94 -8.65
C ILE A 91 9.10 -4.38 -9.16
N SER A 92 9.10 -4.59 -10.47
CA SER A 92 9.08 -5.92 -11.09
C SER A 92 10.46 -6.59 -11.18
N GLU A 93 11.57 -5.81 -11.10
CA GLU A 93 12.93 -6.33 -11.25
C GLU A 93 13.41 -7.22 -10.07
N PRO A 94 13.09 -6.92 -8.76
CA PRO A 94 13.46 -7.80 -7.65
C PRO A 94 12.79 -9.17 -7.70
N ASP A 95 13.38 -10.15 -7.01
CA ASP A 95 12.78 -11.50 -6.88
C ASP A 95 11.40 -11.47 -6.22
N LEU A 96 11.21 -10.56 -5.24
CA LEU A 96 9.95 -10.30 -4.54
C LEU A 96 9.81 -8.83 -4.17
N ALA A 97 8.60 -8.31 -4.33
CA ALA A 97 8.22 -6.98 -3.89
C ALA A 97 7.07 -7.04 -2.86
N PHE A 98 7.26 -6.34 -1.74
CA PHE A 98 6.36 -6.32 -0.58
C PHE A 98 5.63 -4.98 -0.47
N ALA A 99 4.31 -5.00 -0.20
CA ALA A 99 3.51 -3.81 0.07
C ALA A 99 2.46 -4.04 1.17
N ASN A 100 2.00 -2.97 1.83
CA ASN A 100 0.88 -3.01 2.77
C ASN A 100 -0.39 -2.48 2.09
N ILE A 101 -1.43 -3.33 1.98
CA ILE A 101 -2.77 -2.92 1.51
C ILE A 101 -3.55 -2.38 2.70
N GLU A 102 -3.70 -1.05 2.76
CA GLU A 102 -4.27 -0.39 3.93
C GLU A 102 -5.75 -0.06 3.75
N ALA A 103 -6.52 -1.09 3.48
CA ALA A 103 -7.99 -1.09 3.44
C ALA A 103 -8.53 -2.50 3.22
N PRO A 104 -9.82 -2.77 3.52
CA PRO A 104 -10.53 -3.92 3.00
C PRO A 104 -10.73 -3.85 1.48
N ILE A 105 -10.99 -5.02 0.86
CA ILE A 105 -11.33 -5.17 -0.55
C ILE A 105 -12.70 -5.85 -0.63
N ASP A 106 -13.75 -5.14 -0.21
CA ASP A 106 -15.12 -5.64 -0.17
C ASP A 106 -15.82 -5.35 -1.50
N THR A 107 -15.88 -6.34 -2.39
CA THR A 107 -16.47 -6.21 -3.74
C THR A 107 -17.98 -6.13 -3.72
N THR A 108 -18.62 -6.38 -2.57
CA THR A 108 -20.09 -6.24 -2.39
C THR A 108 -20.49 -4.79 -2.16
N LYS A 109 -19.52 -3.89 -1.97
CA LYS A 109 -19.71 -2.46 -1.71
C LYS A 109 -18.93 -1.61 -2.72
N SER A 110 -19.39 -0.38 -2.88
CA SER A 110 -18.64 0.62 -3.65
C SER A 110 -17.32 0.99 -2.96
N ALA A 111 -16.35 1.46 -3.75
CA ALA A 111 -15.15 2.07 -3.20
C ALA A 111 -15.50 3.23 -2.25
N SER A 112 -14.78 3.33 -1.16
CA SER A 112 -14.95 4.40 -0.17
C SER A 112 -13.59 4.88 0.36
N SER A 113 -13.58 6.15 0.77
CA SER A 113 -12.41 6.86 1.29
C SER A 113 -12.47 6.96 2.82
N TYR A 114 -11.50 7.67 3.41
CA TYR A 114 -11.49 8.00 4.83
C TYR A 114 -12.87 8.52 5.30
N PRO A 115 -13.38 8.14 6.49
CA PRO A 115 -12.69 7.33 7.52
C PRO A 115 -12.86 5.81 7.39
N ASN A 116 -13.72 5.32 6.51
CA ASN A 116 -14.02 3.89 6.33
C ASN A 116 -13.65 3.48 4.90
N PHE A 117 -12.39 3.11 4.72
CA PHE A 117 -11.88 2.73 3.41
C PHE A 117 -12.53 1.46 2.86
N ASN A 118 -12.59 1.39 1.54
CA ASN A 118 -12.84 0.17 0.77
C ASN A 118 -12.18 0.30 -0.60
N MET A 119 -11.29 -0.60 -0.95
CA MET A 119 -10.64 -0.63 -2.26
C MET A 119 -11.41 -1.50 -3.23
N THR A 120 -11.30 -1.20 -4.52
CA THR A 120 -11.79 -2.12 -5.55
C THR A 120 -10.76 -3.23 -5.82
N GLN A 121 -11.24 -4.40 -6.24
CA GLN A 121 -10.36 -5.48 -6.70
C GLN A 121 -9.38 -5.00 -7.79
N LYS A 122 -9.88 -4.22 -8.77
CA LYS A 122 -9.05 -3.69 -9.86
C LYS A 122 -7.93 -2.77 -9.40
N TYR A 123 -8.14 -2.01 -8.30
CA TYR A 123 -7.11 -1.15 -7.74
C TYR A 123 -5.95 -1.99 -7.17
N VAL A 124 -6.26 -3.07 -6.47
CA VAL A 124 -5.27 -3.99 -5.90
C VAL A 124 -4.63 -4.84 -7.00
N GLN A 125 -5.42 -5.32 -7.98
CA GLN A 125 -4.88 -6.03 -9.14
C GLN A 125 -3.83 -5.21 -9.88
N ALA A 126 -4.06 -3.90 -10.05
CA ALA A 126 -3.08 -3.03 -10.70
C ALA A 126 -1.75 -2.91 -9.92
N ALA A 127 -1.76 -3.07 -8.59
CA ALA A 127 -0.52 -3.17 -7.81
C ALA A 127 0.18 -4.52 -8.04
N VAL A 128 -0.58 -5.61 -8.14
CA VAL A 128 -0.04 -6.93 -8.54
C VAL A 128 0.55 -6.87 -9.93
N ASP A 129 -0.18 -6.30 -10.89
CA ASP A 129 0.27 -6.15 -12.28
C ASP A 129 1.52 -5.25 -12.40
N ALA A 130 1.73 -4.36 -11.44
CA ALA A 130 2.96 -3.54 -11.34
C ALA A 130 4.18 -4.33 -10.82
N GLY A 131 3.99 -5.57 -10.32
CA GLY A 131 5.07 -6.46 -9.90
C GLY A 131 5.15 -6.69 -8.39
N PHE A 132 4.20 -6.24 -7.58
CA PHE A 132 4.14 -6.63 -6.17
C PHE A 132 3.67 -8.07 -6.00
N ASP A 133 4.34 -8.81 -5.12
CA ASP A 133 4.14 -10.25 -4.93
C ASP A 133 3.60 -10.60 -3.54
N VAL A 134 3.96 -9.85 -2.49
CA VAL A 134 3.67 -10.18 -1.08
C VAL A 134 3.00 -9.01 -0.38
N PHE A 135 1.82 -9.26 0.16
CA PHE A 135 1.00 -8.21 0.74
C PHE A 135 0.65 -8.47 2.21
N SER A 136 0.89 -7.46 3.06
CA SER A 136 0.26 -7.37 4.37
C SER A 136 -1.17 -6.86 4.20
N LEU A 137 -2.14 -7.56 4.81
CA LEU A 137 -3.53 -7.13 4.96
C LEU A 137 -3.83 -6.68 6.40
N CYS A 138 -2.78 -6.48 7.21
CA CYS A 138 -2.89 -6.31 8.64
C CYS A 138 -2.49 -4.89 9.05
N ASN A 139 -3.50 -4.02 9.27
CA ASN A 139 -3.34 -2.60 9.58
C ASN A 139 -4.56 -2.06 10.34
N ASN A 140 -4.55 -0.78 10.71
CA ASN A 140 -5.63 -0.13 11.45
C ASN A 140 -6.95 -0.01 10.66
N HIS A 141 -6.89 -0.07 9.34
CA HIS A 141 -8.06 -0.01 8.44
C HIS A 141 -8.61 -1.39 8.03
N THR A 142 -7.98 -2.49 8.43
CA THR A 142 -8.35 -3.86 8.02
C THR A 142 -9.84 -4.17 8.23
N ASN A 143 -10.46 -3.61 9.27
CA ASN A 143 -11.87 -3.85 9.61
C ASN A 143 -12.79 -2.66 9.36
N ASP A 144 -12.42 -1.71 8.51
CA ASP A 144 -13.26 -0.55 8.16
C ASP A 144 -14.61 -0.97 7.60
N GLN A 145 -14.69 -2.09 6.91
CA GLN A 145 -15.92 -2.67 6.38
C GLN A 145 -16.47 -3.81 7.25
N TYR A 146 -16.14 -3.80 8.55
CA TYR A 146 -16.57 -4.78 9.55
C TYR A 146 -16.08 -6.21 9.24
N LYS A 147 -16.57 -7.19 9.99
CA LYS A 147 -16.30 -8.62 9.73
C LYS A 147 -16.62 -9.03 8.29
N SER A 148 -17.72 -8.53 7.72
CA SER A 148 -18.10 -8.87 6.34
C SER A 148 -17.05 -8.43 5.33
N GLY A 149 -16.45 -7.23 5.52
CA GLY A 149 -15.39 -6.74 4.67
C GLY A 149 -14.10 -7.57 4.78
N ILE A 150 -13.74 -8.05 5.98
CA ILE A 150 -12.58 -8.95 6.16
C ILE A 150 -12.80 -10.25 5.37
N LEU A 151 -13.98 -10.88 5.52
CA LEU A 151 -14.28 -12.13 4.84
C LEU A 151 -14.37 -11.96 3.33
N GLU A 152 -14.88 -10.83 2.85
CA GLU A 152 -14.91 -10.53 1.41
C GLU A 152 -13.49 -10.23 0.88
N THR A 153 -12.64 -9.54 1.65
CA THR A 153 -11.22 -9.33 1.33
C THR A 153 -10.51 -10.67 1.11
N LEU A 154 -10.72 -11.66 1.97
CA LEU A 154 -10.13 -13.00 1.79
C LEU A 154 -10.55 -13.67 0.47
N LYS A 155 -11.83 -13.59 0.10
CA LYS A 155 -12.32 -14.13 -1.19
C LYS A 155 -11.71 -13.37 -2.37
N THR A 156 -11.66 -12.05 -2.27
CA THR A 156 -11.15 -11.19 -3.34
C THR A 156 -9.65 -11.41 -3.55
N THR A 157 -8.87 -11.54 -2.47
CA THR A 157 -7.43 -11.82 -2.58
C THR A 157 -7.17 -13.22 -3.13
N GLN A 158 -8.00 -14.22 -2.77
CA GLN A 158 -7.94 -15.54 -3.39
C GLN A 158 -8.20 -15.45 -4.90
N ALA A 159 -9.24 -14.73 -5.33
CA ALA A 159 -9.53 -14.55 -6.75
C ALA A 159 -8.41 -13.84 -7.52
N ILE A 160 -7.76 -12.83 -6.90
CA ILE A 160 -6.57 -12.16 -7.45
C ILE A 160 -5.42 -13.17 -7.62
N THR A 161 -5.15 -13.98 -6.59
CA THR A 161 -4.07 -14.98 -6.62
C THR A 161 -4.32 -16.02 -7.72
N GLU A 162 -5.54 -16.55 -7.81
CA GLU A 162 -5.93 -17.53 -8.83
C GLU A 162 -5.81 -16.92 -10.23
N TYR A 163 -6.36 -15.74 -10.46
CA TYR A 163 -6.26 -15.02 -11.73
C TYR A 163 -4.80 -14.80 -12.15
N THR A 164 -3.97 -14.29 -11.24
CA THR A 164 -2.57 -13.99 -11.54
C THR A 164 -1.78 -15.28 -11.85
N LYS A 165 -2.06 -16.36 -11.12
CA LYS A 165 -1.44 -17.67 -11.39
C LYS A 165 -1.84 -18.24 -12.75
N GLU A 166 -3.12 -18.14 -13.12
CA GLU A 166 -3.64 -18.63 -14.40
C GLU A 166 -3.11 -17.82 -15.59
N GLN A 167 -3.07 -16.49 -15.46
CA GLN A 167 -2.69 -15.61 -16.57
C GLN A 167 -1.17 -15.49 -16.74
N PHE A 168 -0.41 -15.46 -15.65
CA PHE A 168 1.02 -15.12 -15.69
C PHE A 168 1.94 -16.18 -15.08
N GLY A 169 1.38 -17.22 -14.45
CA GLY A 169 2.16 -18.26 -13.78
C GLY A 169 2.79 -17.84 -12.44
N ASN A 170 2.55 -16.61 -11.99
CA ASN A 170 3.13 -16.04 -10.78
C ASN A 170 2.31 -16.38 -9.53
N ASP A 171 3.02 -16.63 -8.42
CA ASP A 171 2.40 -16.80 -7.12
C ASP A 171 2.36 -15.44 -6.38
N ILE A 172 1.18 -15.10 -5.83
CA ILE A 172 0.96 -13.89 -5.04
C ILE A 172 0.53 -14.29 -3.64
N TYR A 173 1.05 -13.60 -2.64
CA TYR A 173 0.89 -13.96 -1.24
C TYR A 173 0.22 -12.83 -0.45
N PHE A 174 -0.90 -13.15 0.19
CA PHE A 174 -1.62 -12.26 1.11
C PHE A 174 -1.70 -12.92 2.48
N SER A 175 -1.52 -12.16 3.55
CA SER A 175 -1.74 -12.64 4.93
C SER A 175 -2.02 -11.51 5.91
N GLY A 176 -2.48 -11.86 7.11
CA GLY A 176 -2.80 -10.91 8.18
C GLY A 176 -4.26 -10.97 8.66
N THR A 177 -5.14 -11.62 7.89
CA THR A 177 -6.56 -11.82 8.22
C THR A 177 -6.94 -13.29 8.25
N LYS A 178 -8.02 -13.63 8.94
CA LYS A 178 -8.46 -15.00 9.24
C LYS A 178 -9.88 -15.26 8.75
N GLN A 179 -10.15 -16.48 8.29
CA GLN A 179 -11.48 -16.94 7.91
C GLN A 179 -12.41 -17.14 9.11
N THR A 180 -11.83 -17.50 10.27
CA THR A 180 -12.56 -17.78 11.51
C THR A 180 -12.01 -16.95 12.66
N ALA A 181 -12.89 -16.57 13.57
CA ALA A 181 -12.54 -15.82 14.77
C ALA A 181 -11.64 -16.66 15.69
N ASP A 182 -10.42 -16.22 15.92
CA ASP A 182 -9.53 -16.80 16.91
C ASP A 182 -8.48 -15.76 17.34
N SER A 183 -8.45 -15.42 18.62
CA SER A 183 -7.50 -14.46 19.19
C SER A 183 -6.18 -15.08 19.66
N LYS A 184 -6.02 -16.39 19.56
CA LYS A 184 -4.79 -17.07 19.97
C LYS A 184 -3.64 -16.72 19.03
N LEU A 185 -2.43 -16.60 19.58
CA LEU A 185 -1.21 -16.40 18.77
C LEU A 185 -0.97 -17.56 17.79
N SER A 186 -1.34 -18.79 18.15
CA SER A 186 -1.23 -19.95 17.25
C SER A 186 -2.17 -19.91 16.04
N ALA A 187 -3.14 -19.00 16.03
CA ALA A 187 -4.07 -18.79 14.91
C ALA A 187 -3.66 -17.64 13.99
N LEU A 188 -2.49 -17.02 14.21
CA LEU A 188 -1.99 -15.99 13.30
C LEU A 188 -1.75 -16.57 11.91
N THR A 189 -2.22 -15.88 10.89
CA THR A 189 -1.99 -16.25 9.49
C THR A 189 -0.65 -15.71 9.00
N TYR A 190 0.01 -16.49 8.17
CA TYR A 190 1.33 -16.21 7.62
C TYR A 190 1.49 -16.85 6.26
N ASN A 191 2.52 -16.45 5.53
CA ASN A 191 2.95 -17.14 4.31
C ASN A 191 4.28 -17.84 4.56
N TYR A 192 4.42 -19.07 4.07
CA TYR A 192 5.65 -19.84 4.09
C TYR A 192 5.84 -20.47 2.72
N PHE A 193 6.84 -20.01 1.98
CA PHE A 193 7.04 -20.32 0.56
C PHE A 193 8.52 -20.30 0.20
N GLU A 194 8.84 -20.77 -1.01
CA GLU A 194 10.20 -20.78 -1.54
C GLU A 194 10.26 -20.02 -2.87
N VAL A 195 11.23 -19.10 -2.98
CA VAL A 195 11.54 -18.34 -4.20
C VAL A 195 13.05 -18.29 -4.37
N SER A 196 13.56 -18.54 -5.58
CA SER A 196 14.99 -18.49 -5.92
C SER A 196 15.87 -19.33 -4.98
N GLY A 197 15.33 -20.44 -4.43
CA GLY A 197 16.03 -21.31 -3.47
C GLY A 197 16.11 -20.73 -2.04
N TRP A 198 15.31 -19.72 -1.72
CA TRP A 198 15.16 -19.15 -0.38
C TRP A 198 13.81 -19.53 0.22
N LYS A 199 13.83 -20.18 1.38
CA LYS A 199 12.64 -20.42 2.19
C LYS A 199 12.32 -19.19 3.01
N ILE A 200 11.17 -18.57 2.73
CA ILE A 200 10.74 -17.31 3.31
C ILE A 200 9.53 -17.52 4.20
N LEU A 201 9.59 -16.97 5.39
CA LEU A 201 8.49 -16.91 6.35
C LEU A 201 8.07 -15.46 6.51
N PHE A 202 6.83 -15.14 6.17
CA PHE A 202 6.26 -13.79 6.27
C PHE A 202 5.09 -13.77 7.24
N LEU A 203 5.20 -12.99 8.31
CA LEU A 203 4.20 -12.86 9.37
C LEU A 203 3.82 -11.39 9.59
N PRO A 204 2.70 -10.90 9.03
CA PRO A 204 2.20 -9.56 9.31
C PRO A 204 1.35 -9.52 10.57
N ILE A 205 1.50 -8.46 11.35
CA ILE A 205 0.69 -8.12 12.51
C ILE A 205 0.31 -6.63 12.48
N THR A 206 -0.77 -6.28 13.18
CA THR A 206 -1.09 -4.90 13.54
C THR A 206 -1.20 -4.73 15.04
N GLU A 207 -0.75 -3.58 15.54
CA GLU A 207 -0.90 -3.16 16.94
C GLU A 207 -2.05 -2.16 17.12
N LEU A 208 -2.68 -1.74 16.03
CA LEU A 208 -3.73 -0.72 16.03
C LEU A 208 -4.91 -1.16 15.17
N LEU A 209 -6.11 -0.86 15.62
CA LEU A 209 -7.36 -0.97 14.87
C LEU A 209 -8.19 0.28 15.10
N ASN A 210 -8.74 0.88 14.04
CA ASN A 210 -9.62 2.02 14.15
C ASN A 210 -10.99 1.64 14.73
N ARG A 211 -11.32 0.36 14.67
CA ARG A 211 -12.58 -0.20 15.19
C ARG A 211 -12.27 -1.37 16.13
N PRO A 212 -12.97 -1.48 17.27
CA PRO A 212 -12.75 -2.56 18.22
C PRO A 212 -13.31 -3.92 17.78
N ASP A 213 -14.26 -3.91 16.82
CA ASP A 213 -14.97 -5.10 16.35
C ASP A 213 -14.11 -5.98 15.42
N ALA A 214 -14.35 -7.27 15.45
CA ALA A 214 -13.71 -8.29 14.60
C ALA A 214 -12.17 -8.38 14.72
N SER A 215 -11.59 -7.92 15.83
CA SER A 215 -10.13 -8.03 16.07
C SER A 215 -9.61 -9.47 16.06
N ASP A 216 -10.46 -10.44 16.41
CA ASP A 216 -10.19 -11.87 16.39
C ASP A 216 -10.12 -12.50 14.99
N TYR A 217 -10.52 -11.74 13.95
CA TYR A 217 -10.32 -12.08 12.54
C TYR A 217 -9.03 -11.49 11.94
N ILE A 218 -8.22 -10.81 12.76
CA ILE A 218 -7.02 -10.09 12.32
C ILE A 218 -5.82 -10.58 13.14
N ASN A 219 -4.64 -10.53 12.58
CA ASN A 219 -3.39 -10.74 13.33
C ASN A 219 -3.12 -9.54 14.24
N PHE A 220 -3.98 -9.32 15.21
CA PHE A 220 -3.94 -8.17 16.11
C PHE A 220 -3.18 -8.50 17.40
N ILE A 221 -2.18 -7.68 17.73
CA ILE A 221 -1.40 -7.74 18.97
C ILE A 221 -1.61 -6.42 19.70
N LYS A 222 -2.16 -6.45 20.89
CA LYS A 222 -2.34 -5.22 21.68
C LYS A 222 -0.99 -4.54 21.95
N PRO A 223 -0.92 -3.19 21.89
CA PRO A 223 0.33 -2.43 22.07
C PRO A 223 0.75 -2.27 23.54
N ASP A 224 0.38 -3.23 24.42
CA ASP A 224 0.82 -3.29 25.79
C ASP A 224 2.03 -4.22 25.96
N ASP A 225 2.75 -4.05 27.05
CA ASP A 225 4.01 -4.74 27.29
C ASP A 225 3.82 -6.26 27.49
N GLU A 226 2.67 -6.69 28.04
CA GLU A 226 2.34 -8.12 28.23
C GLU A 226 2.10 -8.79 26.88
N SER A 227 1.26 -8.22 26.05
CA SER A 227 0.93 -8.73 24.71
C SER A 227 2.15 -8.75 23.79
N ARG A 228 2.96 -7.69 23.80
CA ARG A 228 4.22 -7.63 23.05
C ARG A 228 5.20 -8.71 23.51
N LYS A 229 5.36 -8.91 24.84
CA LYS A 229 6.21 -9.97 25.39
C LYS A 229 5.72 -11.37 25.00
N ALA A 230 4.40 -11.59 25.06
CA ALA A 230 3.80 -12.86 24.62
C ALA A 230 4.07 -13.11 23.14
N PHE A 231 3.93 -12.09 22.29
CA PHE A 231 4.21 -12.19 20.87
C PHE A 231 5.70 -12.44 20.57
N ILE A 232 6.63 -11.79 21.29
CA ILE A 232 8.08 -12.04 21.15
C ILE A 232 8.39 -13.51 21.45
N ASN A 233 7.84 -14.06 22.55
CA ASN A 233 8.03 -15.48 22.92
C ASN A 233 7.43 -16.41 21.86
N TYR A 234 6.25 -16.06 21.33
CA TYR A 234 5.62 -16.80 20.24
C TYR A 234 6.49 -16.75 18.97
N ALA A 235 6.96 -15.59 18.55
CA ALA A 235 7.81 -15.43 17.36
C ALA A 235 9.08 -16.30 17.45
N LYS A 236 9.70 -16.38 18.63
CA LYS A 236 10.86 -17.25 18.87
C LYS A 236 10.52 -18.73 18.68
N ALA A 237 9.42 -19.20 19.28
CA ALA A 237 8.96 -20.57 19.12
C ALA A 237 8.51 -20.87 17.68
N PHE A 238 7.86 -19.90 17.06
CA PHE A 238 7.38 -19.97 15.68
C PHE A 238 8.52 -20.11 14.69
N ARG A 239 9.59 -19.31 14.84
CA ARG A 239 10.81 -19.42 14.03
C ARG A 239 11.44 -20.81 14.17
N ALA A 240 11.50 -21.36 15.39
CA ALA A 240 12.06 -22.68 15.64
C ALA A 240 11.24 -23.81 14.99
N ALA A 241 9.90 -23.66 14.95
CA ALA A 241 8.98 -24.61 14.35
C ALA A 241 8.95 -24.53 12.80
N HIS A 242 9.39 -23.40 12.22
CA HIS A 242 9.39 -23.14 10.76
C HIS A 242 10.82 -22.82 10.29
N PRO A 243 11.67 -23.83 10.04
CA PRO A 243 13.03 -23.62 9.53
C PRO A 243 12.98 -22.89 8.18
N CYS A 244 13.55 -21.69 8.11
CA CYS A 244 13.56 -20.86 6.91
C CYS A 244 14.87 -20.09 6.78
N ASP A 245 15.16 -19.62 5.57
CA ASP A 245 16.34 -18.80 5.31
C ASP A 245 16.12 -17.35 5.75
N LEU A 246 14.88 -16.87 5.61
CA LEU A 246 14.50 -15.48 5.90
C LEU A 246 13.16 -15.45 6.64
N PHE A 247 13.14 -14.80 7.82
CA PHE A 247 11.93 -14.52 8.57
C PHE A 247 11.64 -13.04 8.61
N ILE A 248 10.54 -12.62 7.99
CA ILE A 248 10.09 -11.24 7.88
C ILE A 248 8.85 -11.06 8.77
N ILE A 249 8.91 -10.12 9.69
CA ILE A 249 7.74 -9.67 10.45
C ILE A 249 7.35 -8.27 9.95
N SER A 250 6.14 -8.13 9.40
CA SER A 250 5.54 -6.83 9.15
C SER A 250 4.79 -6.34 10.37
N VAL A 251 5.01 -5.10 10.79
CA VAL A 251 4.35 -4.49 11.95
C VAL A 251 3.65 -3.21 11.55
N HIS A 252 2.31 -3.23 11.50
CA HIS A 252 1.57 -1.98 11.44
C HIS A 252 1.46 -1.43 12.85
N THR A 253 2.28 -0.43 13.15
CA THR A 253 2.60 -0.02 14.53
C THR A 253 1.52 0.86 15.16
N ALA A 254 1.44 0.85 16.50
CA ALA A 254 0.63 1.81 17.27
C ALA A 254 1.37 3.13 17.58
N GLU A 255 2.56 3.35 17.03
CA GLU A 255 3.29 4.61 17.19
C GLU A 255 2.57 5.74 16.42
N PRO A 256 2.73 7.01 16.85
CA PRO A 256 2.03 8.13 16.22
C PRO A 256 2.34 8.30 14.73
N GLU A 257 1.30 8.67 13.96
CA GLU A 257 1.40 9.07 12.56
C GLU A 257 2.19 10.38 12.40
N TYR A 258 2.63 10.67 11.20
CA TYR A 258 3.18 11.94 10.72
C TYR A 258 4.41 12.45 11.48
N THR A 259 5.05 11.63 12.31
CA THR A 259 6.30 11.95 13.00
C THR A 259 7.45 11.07 12.54
N ARG A 260 8.62 11.68 12.32
CA ARG A 260 9.86 10.95 12.01
C ARG A 260 10.56 10.42 13.27
N ASN A 261 10.07 10.78 14.45
CA ASN A 261 10.64 10.32 15.71
C ASN A 261 10.51 8.79 15.84
N ILE A 262 11.58 8.15 16.22
CA ILE A 262 11.63 6.73 16.58
C ILE A 262 11.77 6.68 18.10
N THR A 263 10.74 6.19 18.79
CA THR A 263 10.75 6.11 20.25
C THR A 263 11.68 5.00 20.72
N GLU A 264 12.26 5.14 21.93
CA GLU A 264 13.06 4.07 22.53
C GLU A 264 12.23 2.80 22.70
N LYS A 265 10.94 2.91 23.04
CA LYS A 265 10.02 1.79 23.15
C LYS A 265 9.85 1.06 21.83
N GLN A 266 9.65 1.78 20.74
CA GLN A 266 9.55 1.23 19.39
C GLN A 266 10.83 0.52 18.98
N ASN A 267 11.97 1.20 19.12
CA ASN A 267 13.28 0.62 18.79
C ASN A 267 13.54 -0.65 19.60
N LYS A 268 13.31 -0.62 20.91
CA LYS A 268 13.48 -1.79 21.76
C LYS A 268 12.61 -2.96 21.31
N TYR A 269 11.34 -2.74 21.06
CA TYR A 269 10.41 -3.79 20.64
C TYR A 269 10.88 -4.45 19.33
N TYR A 270 11.30 -3.67 18.35
CA TYR A 270 11.79 -4.22 17.08
C TYR A 270 13.13 -4.96 17.24
N MET A 271 14.01 -4.49 18.10
CA MET A 271 15.23 -5.22 18.45
C MET A 271 14.89 -6.56 19.13
N ASP A 272 13.92 -6.59 20.05
CA ASP A 272 13.47 -7.82 20.71
C ASP A 272 12.87 -8.82 19.67
N LEU A 273 12.17 -8.35 18.64
CA LEU A 273 11.69 -9.20 17.53
C LEU A 273 12.85 -9.78 16.71
N LEU A 274 13.89 -8.98 16.43
CA LEU A 274 15.11 -9.50 15.79
C LEU A 274 15.79 -10.57 16.65
N GLU A 275 15.89 -10.36 17.96
CA GLU A 275 16.44 -11.36 18.89
C GLU A 275 15.58 -12.63 18.96
N ALA A 276 14.27 -12.51 18.83
CA ALA A 276 13.34 -13.62 18.75
C ALA A 276 13.46 -14.45 17.46
N GLY A 277 14.24 -13.99 16.48
CA GLY A 277 14.52 -14.76 15.28
C GLY A 277 14.07 -14.11 13.96
N ALA A 278 13.40 -12.96 13.99
CA ALA A 278 13.17 -12.19 12.77
C ALA A 278 14.50 -11.76 12.16
N ASP A 279 14.61 -11.82 10.85
CA ASP A 279 15.74 -11.29 10.09
C ASP A 279 15.42 -9.86 9.59
N VAL A 280 14.13 -9.59 9.31
CA VAL A 280 13.63 -8.28 8.90
C VAL A 280 12.40 -7.91 9.72
N VAL A 281 12.39 -6.71 10.29
CA VAL A 281 11.20 -6.03 10.81
C VAL A 281 10.85 -4.89 9.86
N TRP A 282 9.71 -4.99 9.21
CA TRP A 282 9.20 -4.02 8.26
C TRP A 282 7.95 -3.34 8.82
N ALA A 283 8.11 -2.10 9.30
CA ALA A 283 7.04 -1.35 9.94
C ALA A 283 6.36 -0.35 9.00
N ASN A 284 5.07 -0.13 9.25
CA ASN A 284 4.17 0.74 8.48
C ASN A 284 3.31 1.59 9.44
N HIS A 285 2.37 2.39 8.94
CA HIS A 285 1.44 3.28 9.67
C HIS A 285 1.84 4.74 9.76
N ALA A 286 3.12 5.08 9.84
CA ALA A 286 3.52 6.49 10.03
C ALA A 286 3.14 7.41 8.85
N HIS A 287 2.81 6.86 7.68
CA HIS A 287 2.51 7.55 6.42
C HIS A 287 3.59 8.50 5.92
N ILE A 288 4.73 8.50 6.58
CA ILE A 288 5.92 9.27 6.21
C ILE A 288 7.17 8.39 6.34
N ILE A 289 8.19 8.74 5.59
CA ILE A 289 9.46 8.02 5.62
C ILE A 289 10.13 8.23 6.97
N LYS A 290 10.51 7.13 7.63
CA LYS A 290 11.45 7.08 8.76
C LYS A 290 12.75 6.40 8.33
N ASP A 291 13.74 6.44 9.20
CA ASP A 291 15.03 5.81 8.96
C ASP A 291 14.94 4.27 9.02
N ARG A 292 16.05 3.60 8.70
CA ARG A 292 16.24 2.15 8.87
C ARG A 292 17.44 1.88 9.77
N LYS A 293 17.55 0.65 10.24
CA LYS A 293 18.66 0.18 11.07
C LYS A 293 19.13 -1.18 10.57
N ILE A 294 20.39 -1.28 10.20
CA ILE A 294 21.05 -2.56 9.92
C ILE A 294 21.78 -2.98 11.20
N VAL A 295 21.49 -4.19 11.67
CA VAL A 295 22.06 -4.77 12.88
C VAL A 295 22.95 -5.92 12.47
N VAL A 296 24.23 -5.82 12.76
CA VAL A 296 25.19 -6.89 12.46
C VAL A 296 25.41 -7.74 13.69
N ASN A 297 24.89 -8.96 13.67
CA ASN A 297 25.08 -9.90 14.78
C ASN A 297 26.44 -10.61 14.65
N THR A 298 27.43 -10.14 15.38
CA THR A 298 28.79 -10.69 15.33
C THR A 298 28.90 -12.11 15.90
N LYS A 299 27.94 -12.55 16.73
CA LYS A 299 27.92 -13.91 17.32
C LYS A 299 27.45 -14.96 16.31
N THR A 300 26.45 -14.64 15.51
CA THR A 300 25.84 -15.55 14.54
C THR A 300 26.27 -15.28 13.10
N GLY A 301 27.01 -14.20 12.86
CA GLY A 301 27.36 -13.77 11.51
C GLY A 301 26.20 -13.23 10.68
N ARG A 302 24.97 -13.22 11.19
CA ARG A 302 23.77 -12.79 10.45
C ARG A 302 23.57 -11.29 10.56
N ASP A 303 23.32 -10.66 9.42
CA ASP A 303 22.83 -9.28 9.39
C ASP A 303 21.31 -9.27 9.48
N LYS A 304 20.75 -8.23 10.10
CA LYS A 304 19.32 -8.04 10.32
C LYS A 304 18.91 -6.61 9.98
N LEU A 305 17.64 -6.41 9.64
CA LEU A 305 17.15 -5.12 9.15
C LEU A 305 15.88 -4.70 9.90
N ILE A 306 15.83 -3.44 10.32
CA ILE A 306 14.62 -2.75 10.75
C ILE A 306 14.35 -1.63 9.76
N MET A 307 13.14 -1.56 9.22
CA MET A 307 12.59 -0.42 8.49
C MET A 307 11.48 0.18 9.34
N TYR A 308 11.68 1.39 9.86
CA TYR A 308 10.74 2.00 10.82
C TYR A 308 9.49 2.56 10.16
N ALA A 309 9.55 3.00 8.92
CA ALA A 309 8.43 3.26 8.02
C ALA A 309 8.95 3.65 6.63
N ASN A 310 8.29 3.18 5.59
CA ASN A 310 8.62 3.48 4.20
C ASN A 310 7.72 4.60 3.60
N GLY A 311 6.85 5.22 4.42
CA GLY A 311 5.88 6.21 3.96
C GLY A 311 4.75 5.58 3.15
N ASN A 312 4.02 6.40 2.42
CA ASN A 312 2.99 5.91 1.50
C ASN A 312 3.61 5.50 0.16
N THR A 313 3.29 4.31 -0.30
CA THR A 313 3.54 3.92 -1.70
C THR A 313 2.65 4.76 -2.63
N ILE A 314 1.36 4.82 -2.31
CA ILE A 314 0.39 5.72 -2.95
C ILE A 314 -0.70 6.10 -1.96
N SER A 315 -1.03 7.39 -1.88
CA SER A 315 -2.17 7.85 -1.09
C SER A 315 -2.72 9.19 -1.62
N GLY A 316 -3.93 9.53 -1.20
CA GLY A 316 -4.51 10.85 -1.43
C GLY A 316 -4.39 11.79 -0.22
N GLN A 317 -3.48 11.55 0.70
CA GLN A 317 -3.33 12.42 1.89
C GLN A 317 -2.75 13.79 1.53
N ARG A 318 -1.80 13.87 0.58
CA ARG A 318 -1.25 15.13 0.07
C ARG A 318 -2.10 15.67 -1.08
N THR A 319 -3.14 16.44 -0.79
CA THR A 319 -4.02 17.05 -1.80
C THR A 319 -3.61 18.47 -2.20
N LYS A 320 -2.89 19.18 -1.33
CA LYS A 320 -2.47 20.57 -1.52
C LYS A 320 -1.00 20.73 -1.14
N PRO A 321 -0.07 20.30 -1.99
CA PRO A 321 1.37 20.43 -1.72
C PRO A 321 1.77 21.92 -1.62
N GLU A 322 2.67 22.24 -0.70
CA GLU A 322 3.17 23.60 -0.49
C GLU A 322 4.22 23.98 -1.56
N LEU A 323 3.79 24.06 -2.83
CA LEU A 323 4.67 24.24 -3.99
C LEU A 323 5.56 25.50 -3.93
N THR A 324 5.13 26.53 -3.22
CA THR A 324 5.85 27.82 -3.10
C THR A 324 6.66 27.94 -1.82
N SER A 325 6.50 27.00 -0.88
CA SER A 325 7.27 26.99 0.38
C SER A 325 8.77 26.79 0.13
N LYS A 326 9.61 27.51 0.86
CA LYS A 326 11.06 27.27 0.86
C LYS A 326 11.46 25.96 1.52
N ASN A 327 10.64 25.48 2.46
CA ASN A 327 10.85 24.25 3.19
C ASN A 327 9.50 23.50 3.35
N PRO A 328 9.06 22.76 2.33
CA PRO A 328 7.79 22.04 2.38
C PRO A 328 7.91 20.78 3.26
N THR A 329 7.83 20.99 4.57
CA THR A 329 7.89 19.94 5.60
C THR A 329 6.58 19.77 6.36
N GLY A 330 5.51 20.38 5.88
CA GLY A 330 4.18 20.26 6.45
C GLY A 330 3.74 18.80 6.56
N GLU A 331 2.85 18.52 7.50
CA GLU A 331 2.33 17.17 7.76
C GLU A 331 1.89 16.48 6.46
N ARG A 332 1.13 17.18 5.62
CA ARG A 332 0.62 16.64 4.37
C ARG A 332 1.67 16.57 3.25
N ASP A 333 2.69 17.41 3.25
CA ASP A 333 3.77 17.33 2.28
C ASP A 333 4.57 16.03 2.45
N ASN A 334 4.84 15.64 3.69
CA ASN A 334 5.56 14.42 3.99
C ASN A 334 4.79 13.16 3.55
N THR A 335 3.46 13.14 3.65
CA THR A 335 2.63 11.97 3.30
C THR A 335 2.54 11.67 1.81
N GLY A 336 2.98 12.60 0.96
CA GLY A 336 3.02 12.38 -0.47
C GLY A 336 4.30 11.71 -0.96
N ASP A 337 5.26 11.46 -0.08
CA ASP A 337 6.52 10.80 -0.42
C ASP A 337 6.62 9.46 0.28
N GLY A 338 7.19 8.51 -0.43
CA GLY A 338 7.52 7.17 0.07
C GLY A 338 8.88 6.73 -0.43
N LEU A 339 9.25 5.53 -0.06
CA LEU A 339 10.43 4.90 -0.62
C LEU A 339 10.23 3.39 -0.77
N PHE A 340 10.99 2.81 -1.66
CA PHE A 340 11.24 1.38 -1.73
C PHE A 340 12.64 1.14 -1.16
N TYR A 341 12.77 0.23 -0.19
CA TYR A 341 14.08 -0.32 0.14
C TYR A 341 14.35 -1.53 -0.74
N ILE A 342 15.39 -1.43 -1.56
CA ILE A 342 15.86 -2.54 -2.40
C ILE A 342 17.00 -3.21 -1.64
N VAL A 343 16.73 -4.44 -1.19
CA VAL A 343 17.62 -5.19 -0.29
C VAL A 343 18.18 -6.40 -1.01
N THR A 344 19.51 -6.46 -1.16
CA THR A 344 20.18 -7.64 -1.69
C THR A 344 20.77 -8.43 -0.53
N LEU A 345 20.25 -9.64 -0.34
CA LEU A 345 20.68 -10.59 0.68
C LEU A 345 21.53 -11.68 0.05
N HIS A 346 22.50 -12.19 0.81
CA HIS A 346 23.38 -13.29 0.39
C HIS A 346 23.51 -14.33 1.50
N LYS A 347 23.37 -15.61 1.15
CA LYS A 347 23.70 -16.75 2.02
C LYS A 347 25.20 -17.03 1.93
N GLU A 348 25.88 -16.94 3.04
CA GLU A 348 27.28 -17.33 3.11
C GLU A 348 27.39 -18.88 3.23
N LYS A 349 28.58 -19.43 2.95
CA LYS A 349 28.81 -20.88 3.01
C LYS A 349 28.58 -21.50 4.39
N ASP A 350 28.68 -20.71 5.44
CA ASP A 350 28.42 -21.13 6.82
C ASP A 350 26.94 -21.06 7.21
N GLY A 351 26.05 -20.68 6.27
CA GLY A 351 24.62 -20.50 6.48
C GLY A 351 24.24 -19.16 7.10
N SER A 352 25.19 -18.27 7.34
CA SER A 352 24.88 -16.90 7.76
C SER A 352 24.28 -16.11 6.59
N MET A 353 23.50 -15.06 6.92
CA MET A 353 22.91 -14.15 5.94
C MET A 353 23.57 -12.79 6.04
N LYS A 354 23.94 -12.22 4.90
CA LYS A 354 24.53 -10.89 4.78
C LYS A 354 23.67 -9.95 3.95
N ILE A 355 23.55 -8.72 4.42
CA ILE A 355 22.95 -7.63 3.64
C ILE A 355 24.06 -7.03 2.79
N LYS A 356 24.10 -7.38 1.50
CA LYS A 356 25.10 -6.84 0.57
C LYS A 356 24.76 -5.41 0.15
N LYS A 357 23.45 -5.10 0.02
CA LYS A 357 22.93 -3.77 -0.29
C LYS A 357 21.58 -3.54 0.41
N CYS A 358 21.32 -2.32 0.79
CA CYS A 358 20.02 -1.86 1.25
C CYS A 358 19.85 -0.40 0.79
N GLU A 359 19.37 -0.23 -0.43
CA GLU A 359 19.37 1.04 -1.16
C GLU A 359 17.97 1.65 -1.13
N PRO A 360 17.80 2.92 -0.69
CA PRO A 360 16.53 3.60 -0.78
C PRO A 360 16.29 4.08 -2.22
N TYR A 361 15.14 3.74 -2.79
CA TYR A 361 14.63 4.32 -4.02
C TYR A 361 13.42 5.20 -3.68
N PHE A 362 13.62 6.50 -3.69
CA PHE A 362 12.60 7.46 -3.30
C PHE A 362 11.53 7.62 -4.38
N ILE A 363 10.28 7.68 -3.94
CA ILE A 363 9.11 7.91 -4.78
C ILE A 363 8.27 9.08 -4.24
N THR A 364 7.41 9.62 -5.09
CA THR A 364 6.47 10.67 -4.70
C THR A 364 5.15 10.50 -5.45
N THR A 365 4.04 10.73 -4.76
CA THR A 365 2.73 10.88 -5.40
C THR A 365 2.68 12.23 -6.09
N TYR A 366 2.64 12.23 -7.42
CA TYR A 366 2.54 13.42 -8.24
C TYR A 366 1.10 13.64 -8.71
N ILE A 367 0.62 14.88 -8.62
CA ILE A 367 -0.69 15.26 -9.15
C ILE A 367 -0.46 15.86 -10.53
N ASN A 368 -0.81 15.13 -11.60
CA ASN A 368 -0.59 15.53 -12.98
C ASN A 368 -1.56 16.63 -13.45
N THR A 369 -1.50 17.03 -14.71
CA THR A 369 -2.35 18.08 -15.28
C THR A 369 -3.83 17.67 -15.40
N ALA A 370 -4.11 16.37 -15.39
CA ALA A 370 -5.47 15.83 -15.39
C ALA A 370 -6.02 15.64 -13.94
N ASN A 371 -5.31 16.12 -12.92
CA ASN A 371 -5.59 15.89 -11.49
C ASN A 371 -5.56 14.40 -11.10
N GLU A 372 -4.86 13.56 -11.87
CA GLU A 372 -4.64 12.17 -11.51
C GLU A 372 -3.43 12.05 -10.59
N TYR A 373 -3.54 11.18 -9.59
CA TYR A 373 -2.50 10.89 -8.61
C TYR A 373 -1.70 9.68 -9.10
N VAL A 374 -0.46 9.92 -9.48
CA VAL A 374 0.45 8.90 -10.03
C VAL A 374 1.76 8.87 -9.25
N ILE A 375 2.42 7.72 -9.20
CA ILE A 375 3.71 7.58 -8.56
C ILE A 375 4.80 7.99 -9.54
N LYS A 376 5.75 8.79 -9.07
CA LYS A 376 6.95 9.16 -9.83
C LYS A 376 8.21 8.89 -9.01
N PRO A 377 9.33 8.57 -9.65
CA PRO A 377 10.64 8.60 -8.99
C PRO A 377 10.90 9.98 -8.41
N LEU A 378 11.32 10.05 -7.16
CA LEU A 378 11.70 11.29 -6.49
C LEU A 378 13.20 11.54 -6.72
N ASN A 379 13.58 11.95 -7.93
CA ASN A 379 14.96 12.10 -8.37
C ASN A 379 15.17 13.31 -9.30
N GLN A 380 16.42 13.57 -9.69
CA GLN A 380 16.76 14.70 -10.54
C GLN A 380 16.14 14.60 -11.94
N SER A 381 16.05 13.40 -12.53
CA SER A 381 15.45 13.23 -13.86
C SER A 381 13.99 13.65 -13.89
N PHE A 382 13.26 13.44 -12.80
CA PHE A 382 11.88 13.93 -12.70
C PHE A 382 11.82 15.47 -12.56
N VAL A 383 12.76 16.08 -11.85
CA VAL A 383 12.89 17.55 -11.77
C VAL A 383 13.14 18.13 -13.17
N ASP A 384 14.07 17.54 -13.92
CA ASP A 384 14.42 18.00 -15.27
C ASP A 384 13.19 17.89 -16.21
N TYR A 385 12.49 16.76 -16.20
CA TYR A 385 11.23 16.61 -16.92
C TYR A 385 10.19 17.69 -16.56
N LEU A 386 10.04 18.03 -15.27
CA LEU A 386 9.09 19.05 -14.83
C LEU A 386 9.47 20.47 -15.27
N ASN A 387 10.74 20.73 -15.54
CA ASN A 387 11.21 22.00 -16.13
C ASN A 387 10.93 22.05 -17.62
N ASP A 388 11.06 20.91 -18.34
CA ASP A 388 10.78 20.83 -19.79
C ASP A 388 9.28 20.95 -20.09
N VAL A 389 8.42 20.42 -19.22
CA VAL A 389 6.95 20.51 -19.33
C VAL A 389 6.41 21.61 -18.42
N PRO A 390 6.41 22.85 -18.69
CA PRO A 390 6.31 24.06 -17.84
C PRO A 390 5.60 23.89 -16.48
N ARG A 391 6.16 23.04 -15.63
CA ARG A 391 5.69 22.74 -14.26
C ARG A 391 6.72 23.20 -13.21
N THR A 392 7.32 24.35 -13.42
CA THR A 392 8.46 24.90 -12.64
C THR A 392 8.22 24.91 -11.13
N ASN A 393 6.99 25.18 -10.66
CA ASN A 393 6.71 25.14 -9.20
C ASN A 393 6.81 23.72 -8.65
N TRP A 394 6.36 22.71 -9.41
CA TRP A 394 6.55 21.31 -9.04
C TRP A 394 8.03 20.92 -9.09
N ALA A 395 8.79 21.34 -10.11
CA ALA A 395 10.23 21.07 -10.18
C ALA A 395 10.95 21.54 -8.91
N LYS A 396 10.77 22.82 -8.52
CA LYS A 396 11.33 23.40 -7.30
C LYS A 396 10.87 22.68 -6.02
N TYR A 397 9.62 22.25 -6.00
CA TYR A 397 9.07 21.49 -4.88
C TYR A 397 9.75 20.12 -4.77
N ILE A 398 9.88 19.37 -5.87
CA ILE A 398 10.50 18.05 -5.91
C ILE A 398 11.98 18.12 -5.52
N GLU A 399 12.75 19.12 -5.99
CA GLU A 399 14.14 19.34 -5.54
C GLU A 399 14.26 19.45 -4.00
N ARG A 400 13.36 20.22 -3.40
CA ARG A 400 13.32 20.37 -1.93
C ARG A 400 12.94 19.07 -1.22
N ARG A 401 11.94 18.31 -1.78
CA ARG A 401 11.54 17.02 -1.23
C ARG A 401 12.66 15.98 -1.30
N ILE A 402 13.43 15.94 -2.38
CA ILE A 402 14.63 15.07 -2.50
C ILE A 402 15.59 15.33 -1.33
N LYS A 403 15.91 16.62 -1.08
CA LYS A 403 16.83 16.99 0.00
C LYS A 403 16.32 16.57 1.37
N ILE A 404 15.03 16.85 1.65
CA ILE A 404 14.40 16.54 2.95
C ILE A 404 14.41 15.03 3.19
N ASN A 405 14.06 14.23 2.18
CA ASN A 405 13.96 12.78 2.37
C ASN A 405 15.34 12.11 2.48
N LYS A 406 16.34 12.57 1.72
CA LYS A 406 17.72 12.09 1.89
C LYS A 406 18.25 12.31 3.30
N GLU A 407 17.97 13.47 3.89
CA GLU A 407 18.38 13.77 5.27
C GLU A 407 17.63 12.89 6.30
N ALA A 408 16.39 12.51 5.98
CA ALA A 408 15.55 11.71 6.88
C ALA A 408 15.90 10.21 6.89
N THR A 409 16.75 9.74 5.97
CA THR A 409 17.06 8.30 5.80
C THR A 409 18.55 8.03 6.00
N LYS A 410 19.13 8.55 7.09
CA LYS A 410 20.52 8.29 7.44
C LYS A 410 20.71 6.81 7.74
N ASP A 411 21.75 6.23 7.13
CA ASP A 411 22.12 4.85 7.37
C ASP A 411 22.69 4.67 8.78
N LEU A 412 22.03 3.83 9.56
CA LEU A 412 22.52 3.40 10.86
C LEU A 412 22.96 1.94 10.77
N ILE A 413 24.20 1.68 11.16
CA ILE A 413 24.74 0.33 11.31
C ILE A 413 25.12 0.16 12.78
N GLU A 414 24.52 -0.82 13.43
CA GLU A 414 24.79 -1.17 14.81
C GLU A 414 25.42 -2.56 14.90
N TRP A 415 26.59 -2.61 15.53
CA TRP A 415 27.33 -3.84 15.78
C TRP A 415 26.93 -4.40 17.15
N GLN A 416 26.55 -5.68 17.20
CA GLN A 416 26.19 -6.40 18.43
C GLN A 416 27.24 -7.45 18.80
#